data_11d1848d59accfe3f4a0705f0d45fa6a
#
_entry.id   11d1848d59accfe3f4a0705f0d45fa6a
#
_cell.length_a   1.000
_cell.length_b   1.000
_cell.length_c   1.000
_cell.angle_alpha   90.00
_cell.angle_beta   90.00
_cell.angle_gamma   90.00
#
_symmetry.space_group_name_H-M   'P 1'
#
loop_
_entity.id
_entity.type
_entity.pdbx_description
1 polymer ?
#
loop_
_entity_poly.entity_id
_entity_poly.type
_entity_poly.pdbx_seq_one_letter_code
_entity_poly.pdbx_strand_id
1 'polypeptide(L)'
;MLSRSVRALRAGAAQLGARPAAASTAASFHSSRAAGSSFVQHRDTEDNNADTPFDFTPENYERVHAILDRYPENYKTSAIIPLLDLAQRQHGGWLPLAAMNKVARIVDAKPIQVYEVATFYTMFNREKVGKYFIQLCGTTPCMICGSEEIKKTIEDHLGIKEGETTEDGQFTLREVECLGACSNAPMVQINDDFYENLTPETTRELLDACKKDAPPPMNKWGSLPMNGQLSCEGPQGKTTLLWEKTPGPGFRMRPDDELKPKVNPKDIKDAMLY
;
A
#
# COMPACT_ATOMS: atom_id res chain seq x y z
N MET A 1 75.87 11.79 60.08
CA MET A 1 76.74 12.78 59.43
C MET A 1 75.94 13.36 58.29
N LEU A 2 75.32 14.41 58.52
CA LEU A 2 75.44 15.79 58.09
C LEU A 2 75.92 15.97 56.63
N SER A 3 75.06 16.49 55.72
CA SER A 3 75.38 17.69 54.99
C SER A 3 74.09 18.29 54.36
N ARG A 4 73.80 19.50 54.77
CA ARG A 4 72.84 20.44 54.21
C ARG A 4 73.37 20.98 52.88
N SER A 5 72.49 21.18 51.91
CA SER A 5 72.69 22.19 50.87
C SER A 5 71.35 22.83 50.46
N VAL A 6 71.26 24.05 50.88
CA VAL A 6 70.23 25.02 50.54
C VAL A 6 70.50 25.48 49.12
N ARG A 7 69.52 25.41 48.19
CA ARG A 7 69.58 26.12 46.94
C ARG A 7 68.29 26.92 46.65
N ALA A 8 68.62 28.14 46.39
CA ALA A 8 67.79 29.31 46.24
C ALA A 8 66.56 29.17 45.36
N LEU A 9 65.48 29.75 45.87
CA LEU A 9 64.30 30.16 45.11
C LEU A 9 64.65 31.19 44.08
N ARG A 10 64.48 30.89 42.84
CA ARG A 10 64.35 31.89 41.74
C ARG A 10 62.88 31.97 41.39
N ALA A 11 62.28 33.13 41.66
CA ALA A 11 60.98 33.52 41.19
C ALA A 11 61.02 33.68 39.66
N GLY A 12 60.40 32.81 38.93
CA GLY A 12 60.10 32.94 37.52
C GLY A 12 58.68 33.52 37.36
N ALA A 13 58.65 34.77 36.91
CA ALA A 13 57.37 35.37 36.52
C ALA A 13 56.76 34.59 35.36
N ALA A 14 55.70 33.90 35.60
CA ALA A 14 54.90 33.28 34.54
C ALA A 14 54.16 34.39 33.76
N GLN A 15 54.54 34.61 32.53
CA GLN A 15 53.78 35.37 31.59
C GLN A 15 52.45 34.66 31.33
N LEU A 16 51.37 35.28 31.76
CA LEU A 16 50.01 34.89 31.41
C LEU A 16 49.82 35.14 29.89
N GLY A 17 50.08 34.12 29.10
CA GLY A 17 49.72 34.10 27.71
C GLY A 17 48.21 34.21 27.58
N ALA A 18 47.75 35.26 26.89
CA ALA A 18 46.35 35.43 26.53
C ALA A 18 45.86 34.17 25.77
N ARG A 19 44.87 33.51 26.34
CA ARG A 19 44.14 32.43 25.65
C ARG A 19 43.51 33.04 24.41
N PRO A 20 43.73 32.49 23.20
CA PRO A 20 42.97 32.91 22.04
C PRO A 20 41.49 32.68 22.34
N ALA A 21 40.67 33.69 22.08
CA ALA A 21 39.24 33.58 22.14
C ALA A 21 38.79 32.39 21.30
N ALA A 22 38.13 31.43 21.92
CA ALA A 22 37.53 30.33 21.21
C ALA A 22 36.55 30.94 20.20
N ALA A 23 36.89 30.82 18.91
CA ALA A 23 35.92 31.12 17.86
C ALA A 23 34.70 30.25 18.12
N SER A 24 33.60 30.86 18.45
CA SER A 24 32.31 30.18 18.51
C SER A 24 32.04 29.71 17.07
N THR A 25 32.32 28.43 16.82
CA THR A 25 31.76 27.77 15.67
C THR A 25 30.25 27.76 15.89
N ALA A 26 29.57 28.77 15.37
CA ALA A 26 28.13 28.70 15.20
C ALA A 26 27.87 27.38 14.44
N ALA A 27 27.35 26.41 15.14
CA ALA A 27 26.84 25.19 14.50
C ALA A 27 25.79 25.67 13.49
N SER A 28 26.17 25.74 12.22
CA SER A 28 25.21 25.90 11.17
C SER A 28 24.31 24.69 11.25
N PHE A 29 23.05 24.88 11.62
CA PHE A 29 22.02 23.91 11.36
C PHE A 29 21.96 23.70 9.86
N HIS A 30 22.76 22.77 9.35
CA HIS A 30 22.48 22.21 8.09
C HIS A 30 21.15 21.48 8.26
N SER A 31 20.07 22.07 7.78
CA SER A 31 18.88 21.38 7.43
C SER A 31 19.33 20.27 6.49
N SER A 32 19.64 19.09 7.04
CA SER A 32 19.74 17.91 6.23
C SER A 32 18.44 17.86 5.44
N ARG A 33 18.57 17.79 4.13
CA ARG A 33 17.47 17.42 3.24
C ARG A 33 16.67 16.37 3.99
N ALA A 34 15.41 16.66 4.31
CA ALA A 34 14.62 15.88 5.23
C ALA A 34 14.74 14.42 4.79
N ALA A 35 15.48 13.63 5.57
CA ALA A 35 15.32 12.20 5.56
C ALA A 35 13.83 12.00 5.71
N GLY A 36 13.20 11.34 4.71
CA GLY A 36 11.75 11.31 4.61
C GLY A 36 11.18 11.04 5.99
N SER A 37 10.42 11.99 6.53
CA SER A 37 9.85 11.79 7.85
C SER A 37 9.05 10.51 7.80
N SER A 38 9.16 9.65 8.81
CA SER A 38 8.33 8.45 8.94
C SER A 38 6.83 8.77 8.99
N PHE A 39 6.49 10.06 9.07
CA PHE A 39 5.14 10.56 9.08
C PHE A 39 4.63 10.80 7.65
N VAL A 40 3.48 10.22 7.38
CA VAL A 40 2.76 10.48 6.14
C VAL A 40 2.20 11.89 6.19
N GLN A 41 2.68 12.75 5.30
CA GLN A 41 2.20 14.12 5.14
C GLN A 41 1.63 14.30 3.75
N HIS A 42 0.39 14.78 3.69
CA HIS A 42 -0.15 15.29 2.42
C HIS A 42 0.50 16.63 2.09
N ARG A 43 0.86 16.81 0.84
CA ARG A 43 1.30 18.10 0.28
C ARG A 43 0.45 18.37 -0.93
N ASP A 44 -0.18 19.53 -0.94
CA ASP A 44 -1.00 19.94 -2.07
C ASP A 44 -0.16 20.03 -3.34
N THR A 45 -0.68 19.44 -4.39
CA THR A 45 -0.16 19.53 -5.76
C THR A 45 -1.26 20.06 -6.66
N GLU A 46 -0.90 20.43 -7.88
CA GLU A 46 -1.85 20.92 -8.87
C GLU A 46 -3.01 19.93 -9.11
N ASP A 47 -2.71 18.65 -9.10
CA ASP A 47 -3.66 17.56 -9.35
C ASP A 47 -4.28 16.94 -8.09
N ASN A 48 -3.74 17.22 -6.92
CA ASN A 48 -4.15 16.58 -5.67
C ASN A 48 -4.19 17.59 -4.52
N ASN A 49 -5.33 18.25 -4.40
CA ASN A 49 -5.64 19.23 -3.34
C ASN A 49 -7.11 19.09 -2.93
N ALA A 50 -7.51 19.87 -1.92
CA ALA A 50 -8.88 19.83 -1.40
C ALA A 50 -9.94 20.34 -2.39
N ASP A 51 -9.55 21.19 -3.33
CA ASP A 51 -10.41 21.82 -4.32
C ASP A 51 -10.55 20.99 -5.62
N THR A 52 -9.76 19.94 -5.78
CA THR A 52 -9.86 19.02 -6.91
C THR A 52 -11.24 18.38 -6.92
N PRO A 53 -12.04 18.52 -8.00
CA PRO A 53 -13.39 17.96 -8.02
C PRO A 53 -13.33 16.42 -8.07
N PHE A 54 -14.04 15.77 -7.16
CA PHE A 54 -14.27 14.34 -7.21
C PHE A 54 -15.72 14.04 -6.83
N ASP A 55 -16.37 13.23 -7.66
CA ASP A 55 -17.66 12.63 -7.35
C ASP A 55 -17.74 11.23 -7.97
N PHE A 56 -18.57 10.37 -7.37
CA PHE A 56 -18.85 9.06 -7.96
C PHE A 56 -19.73 9.22 -9.21
N THR A 57 -19.47 8.37 -10.22
CA THR A 57 -20.36 8.29 -11.36
C THR A 57 -21.73 7.73 -10.95
N PRO A 58 -22.81 8.00 -11.68
CA PRO A 58 -24.13 7.45 -11.37
C PRO A 58 -24.14 5.93 -11.20
N GLU A 59 -23.40 5.20 -12.02
CA GLU A 59 -23.23 3.75 -11.93
C GLU A 59 -22.51 3.32 -10.65
N ASN A 60 -21.49 4.09 -10.24
CA ASN A 60 -20.77 3.82 -9.01
C ASN A 60 -21.58 4.22 -7.77
N TYR A 61 -22.51 5.16 -7.86
CA TYR A 61 -23.44 5.42 -6.77
C TYR A 61 -24.35 4.22 -6.47
N GLU A 62 -24.77 3.46 -7.50
CA GLU A 62 -25.50 2.20 -7.27
C GLU A 62 -24.63 1.20 -6.49
N ARG A 63 -23.34 1.12 -6.81
CA ARG A 63 -22.39 0.29 -6.06
C ARG A 63 -22.14 0.82 -4.63
N VAL A 64 -22.06 2.13 -4.44
CA VAL A 64 -21.97 2.76 -3.12
C VAL A 64 -23.16 2.34 -2.25
N HIS A 65 -24.38 2.41 -2.78
CA HIS A 65 -25.58 1.97 -2.06
C HIS A 65 -25.51 0.47 -1.73
N ALA A 66 -25.18 -0.37 -2.69
CA ALA A 66 -25.04 -1.81 -2.47
C ALA A 66 -23.95 -2.17 -1.44
N ILE A 67 -22.90 -1.35 -1.32
CA ILE A 67 -21.86 -1.52 -0.29
C ILE A 67 -22.41 -1.13 1.08
N LEU A 68 -23.07 0.02 1.19
CA LEU A 68 -23.63 0.50 2.45
C LEU A 68 -24.71 -0.43 3.01
N ASP A 69 -25.53 -1.01 2.14
CA ASP A 69 -26.59 -1.95 2.51
C ASP A 69 -26.08 -3.27 3.14
N ARG A 70 -24.79 -3.57 3.00
CA ARG A 70 -24.16 -4.75 3.63
C ARG A 70 -23.92 -4.54 5.14
N TYR A 71 -23.92 -3.30 5.60
CA TYR A 71 -23.60 -2.93 6.98
C TYR A 71 -24.86 -2.43 7.71
N PRO A 72 -24.94 -2.64 9.03
CA PRO A 72 -26.00 -2.02 9.84
C PRO A 72 -25.97 -0.49 9.72
N GLU A 73 -27.11 0.15 9.81
CA GLU A 73 -27.29 1.60 9.63
C GLU A 73 -26.33 2.44 10.50
N ASN A 74 -26.12 2.01 11.75
CA ASN A 74 -25.23 2.69 12.71
C ASN A 74 -23.73 2.36 12.52
N TYR A 75 -23.37 1.51 11.54
CA TYR A 75 -22.00 1.09 11.25
C TYR A 75 -21.56 1.43 9.82
N LYS A 76 -22.02 2.54 9.27
CA LYS A 76 -21.65 3.02 7.93
C LYS A 76 -20.13 3.18 7.76
N THR A 77 -19.43 3.52 8.84
CA THR A 77 -17.95 3.64 8.85
C THR A 77 -17.23 2.34 8.46
N SER A 78 -17.87 1.19 8.62
CA SER A 78 -17.33 -0.10 8.15
C SER A 78 -17.20 -0.17 6.63
N ALA A 79 -17.89 0.69 5.89
CA ALA A 79 -17.82 0.78 4.43
C ALA A 79 -16.63 1.61 3.92
N ILE A 80 -15.78 2.19 4.79
CA ILE A 80 -14.65 3.06 4.36
C ILE A 80 -13.74 2.32 3.37
N ILE A 81 -13.26 1.12 3.71
CA ILE A 81 -12.33 0.37 2.85
C ILE A 81 -12.92 0.06 1.47
N PRO A 82 -14.10 -0.54 1.35
CA PRO A 82 -14.67 -0.84 0.03
C PRO A 82 -15.05 0.41 -0.76
N LEU A 83 -15.41 1.52 -0.12
CA LEU A 83 -15.68 2.78 -0.80
C LEU A 83 -14.41 3.46 -1.29
N LEU A 84 -13.32 3.39 -0.54
CA LEU A 84 -12.00 3.85 -1.00
C LEU A 84 -11.50 3.03 -2.18
N ASP A 85 -11.68 1.71 -2.15
CA ASP A 85 -11.34 0.84 -3.29
C ASP A 85 -12.13 1.22 -4.55
N LEU A 86 -13.44 1.42 -4.40
CA LEU A 86 -14.31 1.86 -5.51
C LEU A 86 -13.86 3.23 -6.06
N ALA A 87 -13.52 4.17 -5.18
CA ALA A 87 -13.02 5.50 -5.57
C ALA A 87 -11.68 5.41 -6.29
N GLN A 88 -10.75 4.59 -5.80
CA GLN A 88 -9.46 4.34 -6.42
C GLN A 88 -9.60 3.76 -7.83
N ARG A 89 -10.46 2.77 -8.00
CA ARG A 89 -10.75 2.17 -9.32
C ARG A 89 -11.34 3.17 -10.29
N GLN A 90 -12.26 4.03 -9.83
CA GLN A 90 -12.83 5.08 -10.67
C GLN A 90 -11.79 6.13 -11.09
N HIS A 91 -10.82 6.42 -10.23
CA HIS A 91 -9.85 7.50 -10.43
C HIS A 91 -8.52 7.01 -11.02
N GLY A 92 -8.53 5.94 -11.80
CA GLY A 92 -7.32 5.47 -12.49
C GLY A 92 -6.26 4.85 -11.59
N GLY A 93 -6.69 4.17 -10.52
CA GLY A 93 -5.81 3.37 -9.65
C GLY A 93 -5.17 4.12 -8.49
N TRP A 94 -5.55 5.39 -8.23
CA TRP A 94 -5.05 6.15 -7.09
C TRP A 94 -6.14 7.02 -6.44
N LEU A 95 -5.90 7.46 -5.20
CA LEU A 95 -6.85 8.19 -4.35
C LEU A 95 -6.41 9.65 -4.16
N PRO A 96 -7.06 10.63 -4.81
CA PRO A 96 -6.88 12.04 -4.48
C PRO A 96 -7.52 12.38 -3.13
N LEU A 97 -7.05 13.46 -2.51
CA LEU A 97 -7.60 13.96 -1.24
C LEU A 97 -9.11 14.20 -1.30
N ALA A 98 -9.59 14.74 -2.42
CA ALA A 98 -11.01 15.00 -2.64
C ALA A 98 -11.86 13.71 -2.60
N ALA A 99 -11.34 12.59 -3.12
CA ALA A 99 -12.03 11.28 -3.05
C ALA A 99 -12.15 10.78 -1.62
N MET A 100 -11.09 10.90 -0.82
CA MET A 100 -11.12 10.55 0.61
C MET A 100 -12.14 11.42 1.37
N ASN A 101 -12.19 12.71 1.07
CA ASN A 101 -13.17 13.64 1.65
C ASN A 101 -14.61 13.30 1.24
N LYS A 102 -14.81 12.84 -0.01
CA LYS A 102 -16.14 12.39 -0.47
C LYS A 102 -16.57 11.13 0.26
N VAL A 103 -15.69 10.15 0.42
CA VAL A 103 -15.98 8.94 1.19
C VAL A 103 -16.32 9.29 2.64
N ALA A 104 -15.57 10.19 3.28
CA ALA A 104 -15.85 10.64 4.65
C ALA A 104 -17.27 11.18 4.81
N ARG A 105 -17.73 12.00 3.86
CA ARG A 105 -19.11 12.54 3.85
C ARG A 105 -20.16 11.44 3.69
N ILE A 106 -19.91 10.45 2.83
CA ILE A 106 -20.86 9.36 2.57
C ILE A 106 -21.08 8.48 3.80
N VAL A 107 -19.99 8.17 4.53
CA VAL A 107 -20.05 7.30 5.72
C VAL A 107 -20.30 8.06 7.02
N ASP A 108 -20.50 9.37 6.95
CA ASP A 108 -20.65 10.26 8.11
C ASP A 108 -19.51 10.15 9.12
N ALA A 109 -18.27 10.13 8.60
CA ALA A 109 -17.05 10.06 9.39
C ALA A 109 -16.25 11.36 9.29
N LYS A 110 -15.40 11.60 10.28
CA LYS A 110 -14.42 12.70 10.19
C LYS A 110 -13.39 12.39 9.12
N PRO A 111 -12.97 13.37 8.29
CA PRO A 111 -11.97 13.14 7.24
C PRO A 111 -10.71 12.44 7.74
N ILE A 112 -10.25 12.75 8.94
CA ILE A 112 -9.05 12.14 9.54
C ILE A 112 -9.17 10.61 9.66
N GLN A 113 -10.36 10.09 9.99
CA GLN A 113 -10.60 8.65 10.12
C GLN A 113 -10.44 7.93 8.77
N VAL A 114 -10.82 8.60 7.68
CA VAL A 114 -10.62 8.06 6.32
C VAL A 114 -9.15 8.16 5.91
N TYR A 115 -8.47 9.26 6.28
CA TYR A 115 -7.03 9.40 6.01
C TYR A 115 -6.19 8.35 6.74
N GLU A 116 -6.54 8.05 8.00
CA GLU A 116 -5.90 6.98 8.77
C GLU A 116 -6.00 5.63 8.03
N VAL A 117 -7.16 5.29 7.51
CA VAL A 117 -7.37 4.05 6.74
C VAL A 117 -6.59 4.08 5.43
N ALA A 118 -6.68 5.17 4.67
CA ALA A 118 -6.00 5.31 3.38
C ALA A 118 -4.47 5.30 3.50
N THR A 119 -3.93 5.73 4.64
CA THR A 119 -2.47 5.73 4.89
C THR A 119 -1.97 4.44 5.52
N PHE A 120 -2.82 3.74 6.26
CA PHE A 120 -2.47 2.48 6.91
C PHE A 120 -2.42 1.30 5.94
N TYR A 121 -3.41 1.18 5.08
CA TYR A 121 -3.52 0.07 4.13
C TYR A 121 -2.73 0.36 2.85
N THR A 122 -1.71 -0.43 2.60
CA THR A 122 -0.78 -0.26 1.45
C THR A 122 -1.43 -0.47 0.08
N MET A 123 -2.62 -1.08 0.03
CA MET A 123 -3.39 -1.21 -1.20
C MET A 123 -3.89 0.14 -1.76
N PHE A 124 -3.92 1.18 -0.94
CA PHE A 124 -4.35 2.51 -1.36
C PHE A 124 -3.17 3.34 -1.85
N ASN A 125 -3.21 3.71 -3.11
CA ASN A 125 -2.23 4.56 -3.75
C ASN A 125 -2.65 6.03 -3.58
N ARG A 126 -1.85 6.83 -2.87
CA ARG A 126 -2.10 8.25 -2.65
C ARG A 126 -1.41 9.15 -3.67
N GLU A 127 -0.63 8.55 -4.56
CA GLU A 127 0.08 9.17 -5.65
C GLU A 127 -0.36 8.52 -6.96
N LYS A 128 -0.23 9.24 -8.06
CA LYS A 128 -0.55 8.72 -9.38
C LYS A 128 0.27 7.48 -9.67
N VAL A 129 -0.39 6.47 -10.20
CA VAL A 129 0.24 5.23 -10.69
C VAL A 129 -0.06 5.06 -12.19
N GLY A 130 0.77 4.30 -12.87
CA GLY A 130 0.56 3.97 -14.27
C GLY A 130 -0.64 3.05 -14.48
N LYS A 131 -1.02 2.88 -15.72
CA LYS A 131 -2.11 1.97 -16.15
C LYS A 131 -1.89 0.54 -15.64
N TYR A 132 -0.65 0.09 -15.65
CA TYR A 132 -0.19 -1.20 -15.12
C TYR A 132 0.67 -0.95 -13.88
N PHE A 133 0.08 -1.11 -12.72
CA PHE A 133 0.78 -0.99 -11.44
C PHE A 133 1.40 -2.34 -11.08
N ILE A 134 2.71 -2.45 -11.23
CA ILE A 134 3.48 -3.66 -10.98
C ILE A 134 3.93 -3.67 -9.53
N GLN A 135 3.46 -4.64 -8.77
CA GLN A 135 3.83 -4.88 -7.38
C GLN A 135 4.65 -6.16 -7.32
N LEU A 136 5.95 -6.02 -7.10
CA LEU A 136 6.87 -7.14 -6.97
C LEU A 136 6.96 -7.58 -5.50
N CYS A 137 6.74 -8.85 -5.24
CA CYS A 137 6.98 -9.42 -3.92
C CYS A 137 8.49 -9.58 -3.65
N GLY A 138 9.01 -8.81 -2.67
CA GLY A 138 10.42 -8.83 -2.26
C GLY A 138 10.70 -9.65 -0.99
N THR A 139 9.71 -10.36 -0.42
CA THR A 139 9.89 -11.11 0.83
C THR A 139 10.65 -12.42 0.64
N THR A 140 11.15 -12.96 1.74
CA THR A 140 12.12 -14.06 1.78
C THR A 140 11.84 -15.23 0.82
N PRO A 141 10.62 -15.81 0.72
CA PRO A 141 10.40 -16.92 -0.23
C PRO A 141 10.60 -16.49 -1.68
N CYS A 142 10.08 -15.34 -2.08
CA CYS A 142 10.28 -14.82 -3.44
C CYS A 142 11.73 -14.44 -3.70
N MET A 143 12.42 -13.85 -2.71
CA MET A 143 13.83 -13.50 -2.80
C MET A 143 14.69 -14.75 -3.01
N ILE A 144 14.47 -15.83 -2.25
CA ILE A 144 15.20 -17.09 -2.41
C ILE A 144 14.94 -17.71 -3.80
N CYS A 145 13.73 -17.52 -4.34
CA CYS A 145 13.35 -18.01 -5.67
C CYS A 145 13.75 -17.05 -6.82
N GLY A 146 14.45 -15.95 -6.53
CA GLY A 146 15.03 -15.06 -7.56
C GLY A 146 14.23 -13.79 -7.84
N SER A 147 13.44 -13.26 -6.89
CA SER A 147 12.69 -12.01 -7.12
C SER A 147 13.58 -10.80 -7.42
N GLU A 148 14.82 -10.78 -6.93
CA GLU A 148 15.79 -9.73 -7.25
C GLU A 148 16.17 -9.74 -8.73
N GLU A 149 16.30 -10.94 -9.33
CA GLU A 149 16.55 -11.09 -10.76
C GLU A 149 15.35 -10.63 -11.60
N ILE A 150 14.14 -10.92 -11.12
CA ILE A 150 12.90 -10.42 -11.71
C ILE A 150 12.83 -8.88 -11.61
N LYS A 151 13.16 -8.30 -10.44
CA LYS A 151 13.23 -6.85 -10.25
C LYS A 151 14.14 -6.20 -11.27
N LYS A 152 15.38 -6.70 -11.36
CA LYS A 152 16.36 -6.21 -12.31
C LYS A 152 15.87 -6.34 -13.76
N THR A 153 15.22 -7.44 -14.09
CA THR A 153 14.65 -7.64 -15.43
C THR A 153 13.58 -6.60 -15.76
N ILE A 154 12.71 -6.27 -14.79
CA ILE A 154 11.68 -5.24 -14.96
C ILE A 154 12.33 -3.87 -15.11
N GLU A 155 13.28 -3.51 -14.25
CA GLU A 155 14.01 -2.24 -14.29
C GLU A 155 14.74 -2.05 -15.63
N ASP A 156 15.47 -3.06 -16.08
CA ASP A 156 16.22 -3.03 -17.35
C ASP A 156 15.28 -2.95 -18.57
N HIS A 157 14.11 -3.64 -18.51
CA HIS A 157 13.18 -3.70 -19.65
C HIS A 157 12.30 -2.44 -19.80
N LEU A 158 11.94 -1.81 -18.67
CA LEU A 158 11.10 -0.61 -18.65
C LEU A 158 11.91 0.68 -18.55
N GLY A 159 13.19 0.61 -18.15
CA GLY A 159 14.06 1.78 -17.95
C GLY A 159 13.69 2.62 -16.73
N ILE A 160 13.00 2.04 -15.74
CA ILE A 160 12.57 2.71 -14.50
C ILE A 160 13.15 1.98 -13.30
N LYS A 161 13.22 2.68 -12.18
CA LYS A 161 13.59 2.11 -10.88
C LYS A 161 12.36 1.92 -10.00
N GLU A 162 12.57 1.24 -8.89
CA GLU A 162 11.55 1.10 -7.86
C GLU A 162 10.98 2.47 -7.43
N GLY A 163 9.66 2.57 -7.37
CA GLY A 163 8.92 3.79 -7.04
C GLY A 163 8.70 4.74 -8.21
N GLU A 164 9.25 4.45 -9.39
CA GLU A 164 9.11 5.30 -10.56
C GLU A 164 7.99 4.83 -11.49
N THR A 165 7.52 5.76 -12.29
CA THR A 165 6.55 5.52 -13.36
C THR A 165 7.20 5.82 -14.70
N THR A 166 6.91 5.03 -15.73
CA THR A 166 7.39 5.28 -17.09
C THR A 166 6.89 6.61 -17.61
N GLU A 167 7.66 7.27 -18.49
CA GLU A 167 7.32 8.59 -19.05
C GLU A 167 5.98 8.59 -19.79
N ASP A 168 5.60 7.47 -20.37
CA ASP A 168 4.31 7.28 -21.04
C ASP A 168 3.14 7.03 -20.06
N GLY A 169 3.41 6.95 -18.76
CA GLY A 169 2.41 6.68 -17.72
C GLY A 169 1.80 5.29 -17.77
N GLN A 170 2.41 4.35 -18.51
CA GLN A 170 1.88 2.99 -18.62
C GLN A 170 2.22 2.13 -17.42
N PHE A 171 3.46 2.17 -16.93
CA PHE A 171 3.93 1.28 -15.88
C PHE A 171 4.41 2.04 -14.66
N THR A 172 4.09 1.53 -13.49
CA THR A 172 4.70 1.93 -12.21
C THR A 172 5.22 0.67 -11.54
N LEU A 173 6.48 0.69 -11.10
CA LEU A 173 7.09 -0.42 -10.36
C LEU A 173 7.15 -0.08 -8.87
N ARG A 174 6.69 -1.01 -8.03
CA ARG A 174 6.86 -0.93 -6.57
C ARG A 174 7.20 -2.30 -6.01
N GLU A 175 8.17 -2.35 -5.13
CA GLU A 175 8.40 -3.52 -4.28
C GLU A 175 7.43 -3.48 -3.11
N VAL A 176 6.83 -4.63 -2.81
CA VAL A 176 5.83 -4.79 -1.74
C VAL A 176 6.16 -5.99 -0.87
N GLU A 177 5.51 -6.04 0.29
CA GLU A 177 5.56 -7.18 1.18
C GLU A 177 4.83 -8.40 0.58
N CYS A 178 4.85 -9.52 1.30
CA CYS A 178 4.29 -10.79 0.84
C CYS A 178 2.83 -10.68 0.37
N LEU A 179 2.58 -11.08 -0.86
CA LEU A 179 1.25 -11.11 -1.48
C LEU A 179 0.51 -12.46 -1.30
N GLY A 180 1.15 -13.42 -0.62
CA GLY A 180 0.51 -14.70 -0.25
C GLY A 180 0.64 -15.82 -1.26
N ALA A 181 1.34 -15.64 -2.38
CA ALA A 181 1.56 -16.68 -3.41
C ALA A 181 2.94 -17.35 -3.29
N CYS A 182 3.44 -17.56 -2.07
CA CYS A 182 4.78 -18.08 -1.81
C CYS A 182 5.02 -19.49 -2.38
N SER A 183 3.97 -20.29 -2.55
CA SER A 183 4.07 -21.64 -3.14
C SER A 183 4.52 -21.64 -4.60
N ASN A 184 4.28 -20.53 -5.30
CA ASN A 184 4.62 -20.34 -6.71
C ASN A 184 5.52 -19.13 -6.92
N ALA A 185 6.46 -18.90 -5.99
CA ALA A 185 7.45 -17.85 -6.08
C ALA A 185 8.44 -18.09 -7.24
N PRO A 186 9.03 -17.03 -7.84
CA PRO A 186 8.72 -15.61 -7.59
C PRO A 186 7.47 -15.14 -8.32
N MET A 187 6.86 -14.06 -7.83
CA MET A 187 5.61 -13.56 -8.39
C MET A 187 5.54 -12.02 -8.39
N VAL A 188 4.71 -11.51 -9.29
CA VAL A 188 4.29 -10.11 -9.31
C VAL A 188 2.78 -10.02 -9.35
N GLN A 189 2.24 -8.95 -8.79
CA GLN A 189 0.85 -8.55 -9.01
C GLN A 189 0.84 -7.36 -9.96
N ILE A 190 0.05 -7.43 -11.01
CA ILE A 190 -0.22 -6.30 -11.91
C ILE A 190 -1.68 -5.93 -11.75
N ASN A 191 -1.92 -4.76 -11.19
CA ASN A 191 -3.25 -4.31 -10.78
C ASN A 191 -3.91 -5.33 -9.82
N ASP A 192 -4.89 -6.12 -10.29
CA ASP A 192 -5.58 -7.14 -9.50
C ASP A 192 -5.06 -8.56 -9.75
N ASP A 193 -4.29 -8.77 -10.82
CA ASP A 193 -3.93 -10.09 -11.33
C ASP A 193 -2.57 -10.55 -10.82
N PHE A 194 -2.50 -11.78 -10.34
CA PHE A 194 -1.27 -12.44 -9.90
C PHE A 194 -0.62 -13.20 -11.04
N TYR A 195 0.66 -12.93 -11.27
CA TYR A 195 1.50 -13.67 -12.20
C TYR A 195 2.60 -14.36 -11.40
N GLU A 196 2.53 -15.67 -11.36
CA GLU A 196 3.31 -16.52 -10.48
C GLU A 196 4.33 -17.33 -11.26
N ASN A 197 5.30 -17.93 -10.55
CA ASN A 197 6.32 -18.81 -11.12
C ASN A 197 7.08 -18.15 -12.29
N LEU A 198 7.45 -16.88 -12.10
CA LEU A 198 8.07 -16.08 -13.14
C LEU A 198 9.54 -16.42 -13.31
N THR A 199 10.00 -16.28 -14.53
CA THR A 199 11.43 -16.25 -14.91
C THR A 199 11.73 -14.92 -15.60
N PRO A 200 12.99 -14.53 -15.79
CA PRO A 200 13.32 -13.33 -16.54
C PRO A 200 12.72 -13.28 -17.94
N GLU A 201 12.64 -14.42 -18.62
CA GLU A 201 12.06 -14.54 -19.97
C GLU A 201 10.55 -14.31 -19.94
N THR A 202 9.84 -15.02 -19.05
CA THR A 202 8.38 -14.89 -18.91
C THR A 202 7.98 -13.52 -18.43
N THR A 203 8.82 -12.88 -17.61
CA THR A 203 8.60 -11.49 -17.16
C THR A 203 8.67 -10.51 -18.33
N ARG A 204 9.65 -10.63 -19.24
CA ARG A 204 9.70 -9.80 -20.45
C ARG A 204 8.48 -10.03 -21.34
N GLU A 205 8.10 -11.29 -21.54
CA GLU A 205 6.90 -11.64 -22.30
C GLU A 205 5.63 -11.00 -21.69
N LEU A 206 5.50 -11.03 -20.36
CA LEU A 206 4.40 -10.40 -19.63
C LEU A 206 4.36 -8.88 -19.88
N LEU A 207 5.50 -8.21 -19.72
CA LEU A 207 5.60 -6.76 -19.91
C LEU A 207 5.31 -6.35 -21.34
N ASP A 208 5.80 -7.11 -22.33
CA ASP A 208 5.53 -6.85 -23.77
C ASP A 208 4.07 -7.07 -24.12
N ALA A 209 3.39 -8.02 -23.48
CA ALA A 209 1.97 -8.24 -23.64
C ALA A 209 1.15 -7.08 -23.02
N CYS A 210 1.55 -6.60 -21.83
CA CYS A 210 0.93 -5.42 -21.22
C CYS A 210 1.13 -4.16 -22.07
N LYS A 211 2.32 -3.96 -22.68
CA LYS A 211 2.54 -2.85 -23.63
C LYS A 211 1.59 -2.86 -24.82
N LYS A 212 1.12 -4.04 -25.21
CA LYS A 212 0.14 -4.22 -26.29
C LYS A 212 -1.31 -4.21 -25.82
N ASP A 213 -1.57 -3.86 -24.56
CA ASP A 213 -2.88 -3.92 -23.90
C ASP A 213 -3.55 -5.32 -23.96
N ALA A 214 -2.75 -6.37 -23.99
CA ALA A 214 -3.21 -7.75 -24.07
C ALA A 214 -2.51 -8.62 -23.00
N PRO A 215 -2.71 -8.33 -21.69
CA PRO A 215 -2.11 -9.11 -20.63
C PRO A 215 -2.53 -10.58 -20.75
N PRO A 216 -1.60 -11.53 -20.54
CA PRO A 216 -1.94 -12.94 -20.61
C PRO A 216 -2.83 -13.34 -19.44
N PRO A 217 -3.54 -14.49 -19.53
CA PRO A 217 -4.29 -15.00 -18.38
C PRO A 217 -3.35 -15.34 -17.22
N MET A 218 -3.81 -15.12 -15.98
CA MET A 218 -3.04 -15.31 -14.74
C MET A 218 -2.37 -16.70 -14.63
N ASN A 219 -3.00 -17.72 -15.14
CA ASN A 219 -2.52 -19.11 -15.05
C ASN A 219 -1.59 -19.54 -16.21
N LYS A 220 -1.16 -18.62 -17.06
CA LYS A 220 -0.34 -18.95 -18.24
C LYS A 220 0.96 -19.67 -17.88
N TRP A 221 1.63 -19.28 -16.81
CA TRP A 221 2.90 -19.87 -16.35
C TRP A 221 2.77 -20.75 -15.12
N GLY A 222 1.56 -21.29 -14.89
CA GLY A 222 1.31 -22.25 -13.86
C GLY A 222 1.10 -21.65 -12.49
N SER A 223 -0.05 -21.02 -12.27
CA SER A 223 -0.57 -20.73 -10.93
C SER A 223 -0.91 -22.01 -10.16
N LEU A 224 -0.58 -23.17 -10.71
CA LEU A 224 -0.79 -24.46 -10.08
C LEU A 224 0.44 -24.81 -9.25
N PRO A 225 0.26 -25.35 -8.03
CA PRO A 225 1.35 -25.90 -7.24
C PRO A 225 2.20 -26.86 -8.08
N MET A 226 3.50 -26.92 -7.82
CA MET A 226 4.46 -27.78 -8.55
C MET A 226 4.04 -29.24 -8.63
N ASN A 227 3.20 -29.72 -7.70
CA ASN A 227 2.64 -31.08 -7.69
C ASN A 227 1.36 -31.23 -8.52
N GLY A 228 0.93 -30.20 -9.24
CA GLY A 228 -0.31 -30.20 -10.02
C GLY A 228 -1.59 -30.18 -9.19
N GLN A 229 -1.51 -29.92 -7.90
CA GLN A 229 -2.67 -29.90 -7.01
C GLN A 229 -3.48 -28.62 -7.21
N LEU A 230 -4.75 -28.76 -7.61
CA LEU A 230 -5.65 -27.66 -7.91
C LEU A 230 -6.36 -27.06 -6.68
N SER A 231 -6.27 -27.72 -5.54
CA SER A 231 -6.95 -27.31 -4.31
C SER A 231 -6.14 -27.72 -3.08
N CYS A 232 -6.51 -27.21 -1.91
CA CYS A 232 -5.94 -27.63 -0.63
C CYS A 232 -6.40 -29.02 -0.19
N GLU A 233 -7.07 -29.77 -1.05
CA GLU A 233 -7.45 -31.16 -0.76
C GLU A 233 -6.21 -32.04 -0.73
N GLY A 234 -6.14 -32.92 0.27
CA GLY A 234 -5.09 -33.95 0.34
C GLY A 234 -5.22 -35.01 -0.76
N PRO A 235 -4.22 -35.91 -0.91
CA PRO A 235 -4.26 -36.97 -1.91
C PRO A 235 -5.47 -37.91 -1.82
N GLN A 236 -6.12 -37.93 -0.66
CA GLN A 236 -7.33 -38.73 -0.40
C GLN A 236 -8.63 -38.01 -0.75
N GLY A 237 -8.54 -36.80 -1.30
CA GLY A 237 -9.70 -35.95 -1.54
C GLY A 237 -10.23 -35.28 -0.26
N LYS A 238 -11.48 -34.87 -0.31
CA LYS A 238 -12.16 -34.30 0.86
C LYS A 238 -12.35 -35.31 1.94
N THR A 239 -11.80 -35.08 3.11
CA THR A 239 -11.95 -35.91 4.31
C THR A 239 -12.88 -35.32 5.36
N THR A 240 -13.21 -34.02 5.21
CA THR A 240 -14.09 -33.27 6.12
C THR A 240 -15.16 -32.53 5.33
N LEU A 241 -16.24 -32.15 5.97
CA LEU A 241 -17.36 -31.44 5.35
C LEU A 241 -17.94 -32.16 4.12
N LEU A 242 -18.00 -33.51 4.17
CA LEU A 242 -18.49 -34.36 3.09
C LEU A 242 -20.01 -34.37 2.92
N TRP A 243 -20.70 -33.80 3.88
CA TRP A 243 -22.17 -33.71 3.91
C TRP A 243 -22.60 -32.30 4.34
N GLU A 244 -23.82 -31.93 3.96
CA GLU A 244 -24.44 -30.73 4.46
C GLU A 244 -24.60 -30.81 5.98
N LYS A 245 -24.11 -29.79 6.68
CA LYS A 245 -24.26 -29.71 8.13
C LYS A 245 -25.75 -29.52 8.45
N THR A 246 -26.32 -30.47 9.15
CA THR A 246 -27.62 -30.24 9.78
C THR A 246 -27.41 -29.19 10.87
N PRO A 247 -28.17 -28.08 10.88
CA PRO A 247 -28.09 -27.11 11.94
C PRO A 247 -28.27 -27.77 13.30
N GLY A 248 -27.38 -27.47 14.25
CA GLY A 248 -27.47 -28.01 15.61
C GLY A 248 -28.70 -27.49 16.34
N PRO A 249 -29.07 -28.10 17.48
CA PRO A 249 -30.16 -27.64 18.30
C PRO A 249 -29.97 -26.15 18.67
N GLY A 250 -30.99 -25.31 18.44
CA GLY A 250 -30.93 -23.87 18.69
C GLY A 250 -30.37 -23.02 17.54
N PHE A 251 -29.90 -23.61 16.46
CA PHE A 251 -29.56 -22.88 15.25
C PHE A 251 -30.86 -22.48 14.52
N ARG A 252 -31.01 -21.17 14.32
CA ARG A 252 -32.11 -20.61 13.52
C ARG A 252 -31.51 -19.81 12.38
N MET A 253 -31.81 -20.21 11.14
CA MET A 253 -31.58 -19.35 9.99
C MET A 253 -32.46 -18.11 10.12
N ARG A 254 -31.90 -16.94 9.89
CA ARG A 254 -32.69 -15.73 9.78
C ARG A 254 -33.61 -15.82 8.55
N PRO A 255 -34.89 -15.56 8.66
CA PRO A 255 -35.77 -15.51 7.49
C PRO A 255 -35.29 -14.43 6.50
N ASP A 256 -35.51 -14.63 5.20
CA ASP A 256 -35.09 -13.73 4.14
C ASP A 256 -35.64 -12.31 4.27
N ASP A 257 -36.79 -12.15 4.90
CA ASP A 257 -37.40 -10.86 5.19
C ASP A 257 -36.69 -10.09 6.32
N GLU A 258 -36.04 -10.80 7.26
CA GLU A 258 -35.14 -10.19 8.25
C GLU A 258 -33.79 -9.79 7.68
N LEU A 259 -33.39 -10.35 6.52
CA LEU A 259 -32.13 -10.05 5.82
C LEU A 259 -32.25 -8.84 4.87
N LYS A 260 -33.47 -8.35 4.63
CA LYS A 260 -33.65 -7.18 3.77
C LYS A 260 -33.10 -5.93 4.47
N PRO A 261 -32.37 -5.08 3.74
CA PRO A 261 -31.86 -3.85 4.29
C PRO A 261 -33.01 -2.98 4.79
N LYS A 262 -32.90 -2.53 6.05
CA LYS A 262 -33.88 -1.63 6.67
C LYS A 262 -33.77 -0.17 6.18
N VAL A 263 -32.81 0.12 5.33
CA VAL A 263 -32.52 1.46 4.85
C VAL A 263 -33.26 1.69 3.54
N ASN A 264 -34.09 2.71 3.52
CA ASN A 264 -34.75 3.12 2.29
C ASN A 264 -33.70 3.81 1.36
N PRO A 265 -33.53 3.34 0.12
CA PRO A 265 -32.58 3.95 -0.83
C PRO A 265 -32.81 5.46 -1.07
N LYS A 266 -34.03 5.96 -0.84
CA LYS A 266 -34.35 7.39 -0.96
C LYS A 266 -33.73 8.21 0.17
N ASP A 267 -33.70 7.70 1.39
CA ASP A 267 -33.16 8.41 2.55
C ASP A 267 -31.65 8.61 2.45
N ILE A 268 -30.98 7.74 1.69
CA ILE A 268 -29.53 7.84 1.43
C ILE A 268 -29.24 8.93 0.38
N LYS A 269 -30.08 9.06 -0.65
CA LYS A 269 -29.91 10.12 -1.66
C LYS A 269 -30.04 11.52 -1.06
N ASP A 270 -30.98 11.71 -0.16
CA ASP A 270 -31.21 13.02 0.47
C ASP A 270 -30.08 13.40 1.46
N ALA A 271 -29.43 12.42 2.10
CA ALA A 271 -28.26 12.65 2.94
C ALA A 271 -26.95 12.91 2.16
N MET A 272 -26.91 12.60 0.87
CA MET A 272 -25.73 12.80 0.02
C MET A 272 -25.71 14.14 -0.70
N LEU A 273 -26.77 14.92 -0.64
CA LEU A 273 -26.91 16.22 -1.32
C LEU A 273 -26.40 17.42 -0.50
N TYR A 274 -25.86 17.20 0.71
CA TYR A 274 -25.30 18.24 1.58
C TYR A 274 -23.82 18.07 1.87
#